data_eb5459ebc6dd9125399e38aa98318a3b
#
_entry.id   eb5459ebc6dd9125399e38aa98318a3b
#
_cell.length_a   1.000
_cell.length_b   1.000
_cell.length_c   1.000
_cell.angle_alpha   90.00
_cell.angle_beta   90.00
_cell.angle_gamma   90.00
#
_symmetry.space_group_name_H-M   'P 1'
#
loop_
_entity.id
_entity.type
_entity.pdbx_description
1 polymer ?
#
loop_
_entity_poly.entity_id
_entity_poly.type
_entity_poly.pdbx_seq_one_letter_code
_entity_poly.pdbx_strand_id
1 'polypeptide(L)'
;GWTHSSTGATPNGTNGYADTFFNPRTHLSQFSVHASNYSRTQNTSVDGVQLGAYDSGSSSEVNIWQYYNSISAKGSSLYAYSLTAVYVNNTNTLGFQIGSRTANNLAKLYFNGSSLNTNTNTETKLLPNRTIYLGGSNWLTGPTQYTPHQHAFDTIGDGLPDTEASNL
;
A
#
# COMPACT_ATOMS: atom_id res chain seq x y z
N GLY A 1 -15.07 -5.94 -11.96
CA GLY A 1 -14.20 -5.70 -13.11
C GLY A 1 -13.49 -4.35 -13.06
N TRP A 2 -12.76 -4.06 -14.11
CA TRP A 2 -11.98 -2.83 -14.26
C TRP A 2 -12.48 -2.04 -15.46
N THR A 3 -12.50 -0.72 -15.36
CA THR A 3 -12.69 0.22 -16.46
C THR A 3 -11.35 0.83 -16.84
N HIS A 4 -11.00 0.79 -18.12
CA HIS A 4 -9.74 1.32 -18.63
C HIS A 4 -9.94 2.64 -19.36
N SER A 5 -8.98 3.55 -19.23
CA SER A 5 -8.96 4.85 -19.90
C SER A 5 -7.53 5.19 -20.32
N SER A 6 -7.36 6.27 -21.06
CA SER A 6 -6.02 6.80 -21.41
C SER A 6 -5.20 7.28 -20.21
N THR A 7 -5.82 7.42 -19.04
CA THR A 7 -5.20 7.96 -17.83
C THR A 7 -5.03 6.94 -16.72
N GLY A 8 -5.41 5.68 -16.94
CA GLY A 8 -5.27 4.61 -15.98
C GLY A 8 -6.42 3.61 -15.99
N ALA A 9 -6.42 2.74 -15.01
CA ALA A 9 -7.42 1.69 -14.82
C ALA A 9 -8.13 1.87 -13.47
N THR A 10 -9.45 1.72 -13.46
CA THR A 10 -10.28 1.90 -12.26
C THR A 10 -11.00 0.61 -11.93
N PRO A 11 -10.72 -0.02 -10.78
CA PRO A 11 -11.49 -1.16 -10.29
C PRO A 11 -12.88 -0.70 -9.83
N ASN A 12 -13.84 -1.61 -9.83
CA ASN A 12 -15.23 -1.29 -9.49
C ASN A 12 -15.52 -1.11 -7.98
N GLY A 13 -14.51 -1.30 -7.12
CA GLY A 13 -14.66 -1.16 -5.67
C GLY A 13 -15.45 -2.26 -4.97
N THR A 14 -15.82 -3.33 -5.66
CA THR A 14 -16.63 -4.43 -5.09
C THR A 14 -16.03 -5.82 -5.27
N ASN A 15 -15.43 -6.10 -6.42
CA ASN A 15 -14.81 -7.39 -6.74
C ASN A 15 -13.71 -7.30 -7.81
N GLY A 16 -13.35 -6.07 -8.23
CA GLY A 16 -12.31 -5.85 -9.23
C GLY A 16 -10.93 -5.86 -8.59
N TYR A 17 -10.12 -6.87 -8.88
CA TYR A 17 -8.71 -6.93 -8.49
C TYR A 17 -7.86 -7.50 -9.63
N ALA A 18 -6.57 -7.28 -9.55
CA ALA A 18 -5.59 -7.92 -10.44
C ALA A 18 -4.47 -8.54 -9.61
N ASP A 19 -4.16 -9.82 -9.85
CA ASP A 19 -3.01 -10.48 -9.22
C ASP A 19 -1.73 -10.09 -9.96
N THR A 20 -0.75 -9.56 -9.23
CA THR A 20 0.56 -9.21 -9.79
C THR A 20 1.49 -10.41 -9.93
N PHE A 21 1.14 -11.56 -9.33
CA PHE A 21 1.99 -12.73 -9.15
C PHE A 21 3.31 -12.44 -8.39
N PHE A 22 3.46 -11.25 -7.83
CA PHE A 22 4.62 -10.86 -7.03
C PHE A 22 4.38 -11.20 -5.55
N ASN A 23 5.17 -12.12 -5.01
CA ASN A 23 5.13 -12.48 -3.59
C ASN A 23 6.29 -11.79 -2.86
N PRO A 24 6.03 -10.81 -1.97
CA PRO A 24 7.10 -10.05 -1.34
C PRO A 24 8.04 -10.90 -0.48
N ARG A 25 7.54 -11.95 0.18
CA ARG A 25 8.41 -12.84 1.00
C ARG A 25 9.47 -13.58 0.19
N THR A 26 9.18 -13.89 -1.08
CA THR A 26 10.10 -14.63 -1.95
C THR A 26 10.99 -13.75 -2.81
N HIS A 27 10.62 -12.48 -3.00
CA HIS A 27 11.29 -11.60 -3.95
C HIS A 27 12.05 -10.44 -3.30
N LEU A 28 11.78 -10.12 -2.02
CA LEU A 28 12.36 -8.99 -1.32
C LEU A 28 13.18 -9.43 -0.12
N SER A 29 14.12 -8.59 0.27
CA SER A 29 14.87 -8.75 1.51
C SER A 29 13.98 -8.41 2.71
N GLN A 30 14.19 -9.12 3.82
CA GLN A 30 13.49 -8.81 5.06
C GLN A 30 13.81 -7.37 5.50
N PHE A 31 12.79 -6.64 5.92
CA PHE A 31 12.85 -5.23 6.33
C PHE A 31 13.22 -4.24 5.22
N SER A 32 13.21 -4.67 3.96
CA SER A 32 13.39 -3.81 2.80
C SER A 32 12.19 -3.99 1.87
N VAL A 33 11.28 -3.03 1.86
CA VAL A 33 10.09 -3.05 1.00
C VAL A 33 9.57 -1.63 0.78
N HIS A 34 9.20 -1.33 -0.46
CA HIS A 34 8.29 -0.22 -0.74
C HIS A 34 7.08 -0.72 -1.52
N ALA A 35 6.00 0.02 -1.37
CA ALA A 35 4.81 -0.12 -2.19
C ALA A 35 4.27 1.28 -2.48
N SER A 36 3.82 1.53 -3.70
CA SER A 36 3.33 2.84 -4.09
C SER A 36 2.13 2.77 -5.01
N ASN A 37 1.35 3.85 -5.01
CA ASN A 37 0.22 4.03 -5.92
C ASN A 37 0.06 5.51 -6.28
N TYR A 38 -0.11 5.81 -7.57
CA TYR A 38 -0.57 7.10 -8.05
C TYR A 38 -2.07 7.03 -8.33
N SER A 39 -2.87 7.63 -7.43
CA SER A 39 -4.31 7.72 -7.57
C SER A 39 -4.74 9.00 -8.29
N ARG A 40 -5.67 8.88 -9.24
CA ARG A 40 -6.32 10.00 -9.91
C ARG A 40 -7.77 10.21 -9.46
N THR A 41 -8.17 9.57 -8.38
CA THR A 41 -9.52 9.69 -7.81
C THR A 41 -9.48 10.42 -6.49
N GLN A 42 -10.24 11.50 -6.38
CA GLN A 42 -10.55 12.14 -5.10
C GLN A 42 -11.78 11.45 -4.49
N ASN A 43 -11.59 10.57 -3.53
CA ASN A 43 -12.68 9.87 -2.85
C ASN A 43 -12.27 9.55 -1.40
N THR A 44 -13.03 10.11 -0.46
CA THR A 44 -12.84 9.94 0.98
C THR A 44 -14.05 9.26 1.64
N SER A 45 -14.93 8.66 0.86
CA SER A 45 -16.13 7.97 1.36
C SER A 45 -16.00 6.46 1.36
N VAL A 46 -14.97 5.90 0.73
CA VAL A 46 -14.78 4.45 0.60
C VAL A 46 -13.39 4.07 1.07
N ASP A 47 -13.35 3.19 2.05
CA ASP A 47 -12.13 2.46 2.42
C ASP A 47 -11.71 1.54 1.29
N GLY A 48 -10.42 1.44 1.06
CA GLY A 48 -9.92 0.46 0.10
C GLY A 48 -8.40 0.44 0.04
N VAL A 49 -7.88 -0.75 -0.14
CA VAL A 49 -6.45 -0.99 -0.37
C VAL A 49 -6.18 -0.84 -1.86
N GLN A 50 -5.27 0.07 -2.23
CA GLN A 50 -4.86 0.24 -3.61
C GLN A 50 -4.07 -0.95 -4.10
N LEU A 51 -3.10 -1.37 -3.31
CA LEU A 51 -2.40 -2.62 -3.54
C LEU A 51 -2.05 -3.27 -2.21
N GLY A 52 -2.13 -4.61 -2.16
CA GLY A 52 -1.80 -5.25 -0.91
C GLY A 52 -1.95 -6.76 -0.82
N ALA A 53 -1.41 -7.28 0.27
CA ALA A 53 -1.57 -8.64 0.74
C ALA A 53 -1.54 -8.69 2.27
N TYR A 54 -2.30 -9.60 2.85
CA TYR A 54 -2.32 -9.92 4.27
C TYR A 54 -2.17 -11.42 4.50
N ASP A 55 -1.19 -11.81 5.28
CA ASP A 55 -0.96 -13.19 5.70
C ASP A 55 -1.36 -13.36 7.17
N SER A 56 -2.51 -13.97 7.41
CA SER A 56 -3.05 -14.18 8.76
C SER A 56 -2.19 -15.12 9.60
N GLY A 57 -1.48 -16.06 8.99
CA GLY A 57 -0.60 -17.00 9.69
C GLY A 57 0.59 -16.34 10.37
N SER A 58 1.11 -15.29 9.78
CA SER A 58 2.19 -14.47 10.34
C SER A 58 1.70 -13.11 10.86
N SER A 59 0.42 -12.80 10.71
CA SER A 59 -0.16 -11.47 11.01
C SER A 59 0.64 -10.34 10.36
N SER A 60 1.05 -10.54 9.12
CA SER A 60 1.89 -9.60 8.37
C SER A 60 1.21 -9.13 7.10
N GLU A 61 1.47 -7.93 6.71
CA GLU A 61 0.86 -7.31 5.55
C GLU A 61 1.78 -6.33 4.82
N VAL A 62 1.48 -6.12 3.54
CA VAL A 62 1.92 -4.98 2.73
C VAL A 62 0.67 -4.39 2.13
N ASN A 63 0.26 -3.22 2.61
CA ASN A 63 -0.93 -2.54 2.12
C ASN A 63 -0.68 -1.04 1.97
N ILE A 64 -1.27 -0.44 0.94
CA ILE A 64 -1.34 1.01 0.70
C ILE A 64 -2.79 1.43 0.69
N TRP A 65 -3.15 2.42 1.51
CA TRP A 65 -4.45 3.09 1.53
C TRP A 65 -4.30 4.56 1.14
N GLN A 66 -4.94 4.98 0.08
CA GLN A 66 -5.10 6.41 -0.22
C GLN A 66 -6.06 7.07 0.79
N TYR A 67 -7.01 6.31 1.29
CA TYR A 67 -7.89 6.72 2.36
C TYR A 67 -8.31 5.51 3.22
N TYR A 68 -8.30 5.70 4.54
CA TYR A 68 -8.79 4.78 5.54
C TYR A 68 -9.83 5.50 6.39
N ASN A 69 -11.11 5.20 6.17
CA ASN A 69 -12.24 5.99 6.65
C ASN A 69 -12.33 6.01 8.18
N SER A 70 -12.07 4.89 8.83
CA SER A 70 -12.20 4.77 10.29
C SER A 70 -11.31 5.75 11.08
N ILE A 71 -10.23 6.24 10.47
CA ILE A 71 -9.31 7.21 11.07
C ILE A 71 -9.11 8.46 10.19
N SER A 72 -9.87 8.61 9.10
CA SER A 72 -9.77 9.74 8.17
C SER A 72 -8.32 10.00 7.70
N ALA A 73 -7.58 8.94 7.38
CA ALA A 73 -6.16 8.99 7.11
C ALA A 73 -5.81 8.27 5.82
N LYS A 74 -4.68 8.64 5.23
CA LYS A 74 -3.94 7.80 4.29
C LYS A 74 -2.85 7.04 5.04
N GLY A 75 -2.40 5.92 4.51
CA GLY A 75 -1.39 5.16 5.20
C GLY A 75 -0.76 4.06 4.39
N SER A 76 0.28 3.51 4.96
CA SER A 76 0.88 2.26 4.54
C SER A 76 1.09 1.35 5.74
N SER A 77 0.82 0.08 5.56
CA SER A 77 1.21 -0.96 6.50
C SER A 77 2.20 -1.88 5.80
N LEU A 78 3.40 -1.88 6.31
CA LEU A 78 4.50 -2.70 5.80
C LEU A 78 4.95 -3.59 6.96
N TYR A 79 4.45 -4.83 7.00
CA TYR A 79 4.60 -5.94 7.95
C TYR A 79 3.49 -6.08 9.00
N ALA A 80 3.21 -5.11 9.87
CA ALA A 80 2.20 -5.26 10.91
C ALA A 80 1.29 -4.03 10.99
N TYR A 81 -0.01 -4.27 10.93
CA TYR A 81 -1.03 -3.24 10.86
C TYR A 81 -0.94 -2.20 11.99
N SER A 82 -0.87 -2.63 13.24
CA SER A 82 -1.03 -1.72 14.37
C SER A 82 0.27 -1.16 14.94
N LEU A 83 1.37 -1.88 14.77
CA LEU A 83 2.63 -1.54 15.44
C LEU A 83 3.55 -0.71 14.55
N THR A 84 3.66 -1.05 13.28
CA THR A 84 4.64 -0.48 12.36
C THR A 84 4.02 0.20 11.13
N ALA A 85 2.70 0.31 11.10
CA ALA A 85 1.99 1.08 10.10
C ALA A 85 2.28 2.58 10.24
N VAL A 86 2.29 3.27 9.12
CA VAL A 86 2.48 4.73 9.07
C VAL A 86 1.23 5.38 8.53
N TYR A 87 0.63 6.25 9.31
CA TYR A 87 -0.59 6.98 8.95
C TYR A 87 -0.39 8.50 9.06
N VAL A 88 -1.18 9.22 8.30
CA VAL A 88 -1.31 10.67 8.41
C VAL A 88 -2.75 11.09 8.14
N ASN A 89 -3.31 11.96 8.99
CA ASN A 89 -4.62 12.53 8.74
C ASN A 89 -4.56 13.40 7.48
N ASN A 90 -5.27 12.98 6.45
CA ASN A 90 -5.26 13.66 5.17
C ASN A 90 -6.49 13.21 4.37
N THR A 91 -7.20 14.17 3.82
CA THR A 91 -8.38 13.95 2.98
C THR A 91 -8.09 14.04 1.49
N ASN A 92 -6.85 14.37 1.09
CA ASN A 92 -6.47 14.40 -0.32
C ASN A 92 -6.04 13.01 -0.78
N THR A 93 -6.79 12.41 -1.68
CA THR A 93 -6.49 11.09 -2.27
C THR A 93 -5.95 11.18 -3.71
N LEU A 94 -5.82 12.39 -4.26
CA LEU A 94 -5.20 12.63 -5.56
C LEU A 94 -3.70 12.76 -5.42
N GLY A 95 -2.94 11.85 -6.05
CA GLY A 95 -1.48 11.96 -6.07
C GLY A 95 -0.76 10.65 -5.84
N PHE A 96 0.54 10.75 -5.72
CA PHE A 96 1.45 9.63 -5.58
C PHE A 96 1.79 9.38 -4.12
N GLN A 97 1.42 8.23 -3.62
CA GLN A 97 1.71 7.79 -2.26
C GLN A 97 2.72 6.65 -2.29
N ILE A 98 3.73 6.72 -1.42
CA ILE A 98 4.72 5.67 -1.22
C ILE A 98 4.79 5.33 0.26
N GLY A 99 4.65 4.06 0.60
CA GLY A 99 5.12 3.49 1.84
C GLY A 99 6.48 2.86 1.62
N SER A 100 7.48 3.20 2.43
CA SER A 100 8.81 2.61 2.33
C SER A 100 9.34 2.20 3.70
N ARG A 101 9.89 0.98 3.77
CA ARG A 101 10.63 0.46 4.92
C ARG A 101 12.03 0.09 4.45
N THR A 102 13.05 0.65 5.12
CA THR A 102 14.48 0.43 4.78
C THR A 102 15.26 -0.24 5.90
N ALA A 103 14.63 -0.43 7.08
CA ALA A 103 15.20 -1.16 8.21
C ALA A 103 14.09 -1.71 9.11
N ASN A 104 14.45 -2.60 10.04
CA ASN A 104 13.48 -3.19 10.98
C ASN A 104 12.77 -2.14 11.86
N ASN A 105 13.37 -0.97 12.08
CA ASN A 105 12.83 0.12 12.88
C ASN A 105 12.67 1.44 12.11
N LEU A 106 12.54 1.38 10.79
CA LEU A 106 12.36 2.58 9.98
C LEU A 106 11.39 2.34 8.84
N ALA A 107 10.17 2.87 8.98
CA ALA A 107 9.17 2.97 7.92
C ALA A 107 8.73 4.41 7.75
N LYS A 108 8.54 4.85 6.52
CA LYS A 108 8.12 6.21 6.16
C LYS A 108 6.97 6.19 5.17
N LEU A 109 6.15 7.23 5.24
CA LEU A 109 5.09 7.52 4.29
C LEU A 109 5.42 8.81 3.56
N TYR A 110 5.37 8.76 2.23
CA TYR A 110 5.57 9.91 1.36
C TYR A 110 4.31 10.18 0.54
N PHE A 111 4.13 11.43 0.18
CA PHE A 111 3.08 11.85 -0.74
C PHE A 111 3.57 12.99 -1.63
N ASN A 112 3.48 12.81 -2.94
CA ASN A 112 3.96 13.75 -3.95
C ASN A 112 5.40 14.24 -3.67
N GLY A 113 6.31 13.30 -3.42
CA GLY A 113 7.73 13.56 -3.16
C GLY A 113 8.07 14.08 -1.76
N SER A 114 7.07 14.34 -0.91
CA SER A 114 7.30 14.85 0.45
C SER A 114 7.09 13.77 1.51
N SER A 115 8.01 13.64 2.46
CA SER A 115 7.84 12.77 3.63
C SER A 115 6.75 13.33 4.53
N LEU A 116 5.74 12.52 4.84
CA LEU A 116 4.60 12.92 5.69
C LEU A 116 4.73 12.44 7.12
N ASN A 117 5.23 11.22 7.32
CA ASN A 117 5.32 10.63 8.64
C ASN A 117 6.35 9.49 8.67
N THR A 118 6.84 9.19 9.87
CA THR A 118 7.85 8.15 10.12
C THR A 118 7.40 7.30 11.30
N ASN A 119 7.59 5.98 11.20
CA ASN A 119 7.44 5.04 12.30
C ASN A 119 8.79 4.38 12.58
N THR A 120 9.23 4.45 13.84
CA THR A 120 10.52 3.91 14.32
C THR A 120 10.35 2.69 15.22
N ASN A 121 9.15 2.14 15.35
CA ASN A 121 8.93 0.91 16.08
C ASN A 121 9.63 -0.27 15.41
N THR A 122 10.21 -1.13 16.22
CA THR A 122 10.91 -2.31 15.73
C THR A 122 9.92 -3.35 15.23
N GLU A 123 10.12 -3.76 13.99
CA GLU A 123 9.38 -4.86 13.36
C GLU A 123 10.15 -6.17 13.53
N THR A 124 9.42 -7.22 13.88
CA THR A 124 9.97 -8.58 14.03
C THR A 124 9.32 -9.59 13.09
N LYS A 125 8.27 -9.19 12.38
CA LYS A 125 7.52 -10.09 11.49
C LYS A 125 8.19 -10.23 10.14
N LEU A 126 7.88 -11.31 9.46
CA LEU A 126 8.27 -11.52 8.05
C LEU A 126 7.30 -10.79 7.12
N LEU A 127 7.70 -10.56 5.89
CA LEU A 127 6.80 -10.13 4.81
C LEU A 127 5.67 -11.17 4.60
N PRO A 128 4.48 -10.77 4.12
CA PRO A 128 3.41 -11.70 3.84
C PRO A 128 3.81 -12.70 2.75
N ASN A 129 3.45 -13.98 2.95
CA ASN A 129 3.68 -15.03 1.97
C ASN A 129 2.46 -15.18 1.04
N ARG A 130 2.12 -14.11 0.34
CA ARG A 130 1.02 -14.00 -0.61
C ARG A 130 1.38 -13.06 -1.73
N THR A 131 0.81 -13.29 -2.91
CA THR A 131 0.96 -12.35 -4.03
C THR A 131 0.23 -11.04 -3.73
N ILE A 132 0.80 -9.93 -4.17
CA ILE A 132 0.16 -8.60 -4.06
C ILE A 132 -0.95 -8.49 -5.09
N TYR A 133 -2.12 -8.02 -4.65
CA TYR A 133 -3.22 -7.64 -5.53
C TYR A 133 -3.26 -6.13 -5.73
N LEU A 134 -3.62 -5.69 -6.93
CA LEU A 134 -4.02 -4.32 -7.22
C LEU A 134 -5.54 -4.21 -7.13
N GLY A 135 -6.04 -3.08 -6.62
CA GLY A 135 -7.47 -2.82 -6.46
C GLY A 135 -8.09 -3.48 -5.23
N GLY A 136 -7.27 -4.03 -4.34
CA GLY A 136 -7.68 -4.68 -3.11
C GLY A 136 -6.52 -5.35 -2.39
N SER A 137 -6.80 -6.04 -1.28
CA SER A 137 -5.82 -6.80 -0.52
C SER A 137 -6.07 -8.32 -0.65
N ASN A 138 -5.01 -9.08 -0.88
CA ASN A 138 -5.04 -10.55 -0.94
C ASN A 138 -5.02 -11.15 0.47
N TRP A 139 -6.17 -11.61 0.94
CA TRP A 139 -6.32 -12.29 2.24
C TRP A 139 -6.44 -13.81 2.08
N LEU A 140 -6.28 -14.56 3.19
CA LEU A 140 -6.43 -16.02 3.19
C LEU A 140 -7.79 -16.48 2.63
N THR A 141 -8.83 -15.73 2.90
CA THR A 141 -10.21 -16.00 2.47
C THR A 141 -10.52 -15.50 1.06
N GLY A 142 -9.54 -14.94 0.37
CA GLY A 142 -9.68 -14.30 -0.94
C GLY A 142 -9.51 -12.79 -0.89
N PRO A 143 -9.68 -12.12 -2.04
CA PRO A 143 -9.51 -10.68 -2.13
C PRO A 143 -10.58 -9.93 -1.31
N THR A 144 -10.17 -8.86 -0.64
CA THR A 144 -11.02 -7.99 0.18
C THR A 144 -10.53 -6.54 0.15
N GLN A 145 -11.22 -5.63 0.86
CA GLN A 145 -10.88 -4.20 0.94
C GLN A 145 -10.70 -3.56 -0.43
N TYR A 146 -11.63 -3.84 -1.34
CA TYR A 146 -11.61 -3.32 -2.71
C TYR A 146 -11.67 -1.80 -2.72
N THR A 147 -10.94 -1.20 -3.66
CA THR A 147 -10.92 0.25 -3.88
C THR A 147 -11.56 0.64 -5.20
N PRO A 148 -12.29 1.76 -5.28
CA PRO A 148 -12.73 2.35 -6.54
C PRO A 148 -11.78 3.44 -7.06
N HIS A 149 -10.59 3.57 -6.50
CA HIS A 149 -9.65 4.61 -6.92
C HIS A 149 -8.95 4.22 -8.22
N GLN A 150 -8.78 5.18 -9.12
CA GLN A 150 -8.08 4.96 -10.38
C GLN A 150 -6.58 4.79 -10.13
N HIS A 151 -6.05 3.70 -10.64
CA HIS A 151 -4.62 3.40 -10.67
C HIS A 151 -4.02 3.96 -11.95
N ALA A 152 -3.12 4.92 -11.84
CA ALA A 152 -2.35 5.43 -12.97
C ALA A 152 -0.93 4.85 -13.01
N PHE A 153 -0.38 4.53 -11.84
CA PHE A 153 0.94 3.94 -11.69
C PHE A 153 1.06 3.25 -10.33
N ASP A 154 1.62 2.06 -10.32
CA ASP A 154 1.88 1.29 -9.10
C ASP A 154 3.29 0.72 -9.14
N THR A 155 4.00 0.73 -8.01
CA THR A 155 5.29 0.05 -7.87
C THR A 155 5.36 -0.75 -6.59
N ILE A 156 6.20 -1.78 -6.60
CA ILE A 156 6.59 -2.56 -5.44
C ILE A 156 8.03 -3.05 -5.65
N GLY A 157 8.83 -3.04 -4.58
CA GLY A 157 10.23 -3.46 -4.62
C GLY A 157 10.90 -3.30 -3.27
N ASP A 158 12.23 -3.29 -3.27
CA ASP A 158 13.03 -3.01 -2.08
C ASP A 158 12.75 -1.60 -1.53
N GLY A 159 13.00 -1.41 -0.25
CA GLY A 159 12.78 -0.13 0.43
C GLY A 159 13.57 1.01 -0.20
N LEU A 160 12.90 2.12 -0.44
CA LEU A 160 13.48 3.34 -1.02
C LEU A 160 13.96 4.27 0.08
N PRO A 161 15.24 4.69 0.07
CA PRO A 161 15.72 5.79 0.92
C PRO A 161 15.08 7.13 0.54
N ASP A 162 15.20 8.13 1.39
CA ASP A 162 14.51 9.43 1.27
C ASP A 162 14.70 10.08 -0.11
N THR A 163 15.92 10.05 -0.63
CA THR A 163 16.25 10.67 -1.93
C THR A 163 15.57 9.96 -3.09
N GLU A 164 15.50 8.64 -3.06
CA GLU A 164 14.83 7.85 -4.10
C GLU A 164 13.31 7.97 -4.00
N ALA A 165 12.77 7.87 -2.78
CA ALA A 165 11.32 8.02 -2.56
C ALA A 165 10.79 9.41 -2.91
N SER A 166 11.63 10.46 -2.79
CA SER A 166 11.25 11.83 -3.18
C SER A 166 11.35 12.09 -4.68
N ASN A 167 12.12 11.27 -5.40
CA ASN A 167 12.35 11.44 -6.84
C ASN A 167 11.50 10.48 -7.70
N LEU A 168 10.86 9.49 -7.11
CA LEU A 168 9.95 8.58 -7.80
C LEU A 168 8.60 9.24 -8.04
#